data_4fb1c3617843fda1ba8f02171238017c
#
_entry.id   4fb1c3617843fda1ba8f02171238017c
#
_cell.length_a   1.000
_cell.length_b   1.000
_cell.length_c   1.000
_cell.angle_alpha   90.00
_cell.angle_beta   90.00
_cell.angle_gamma   90.00
#
_symmetry.space_group_name_H-M   'P 1'
#
loop_
_entity.id
_entity.type
_entity.pdbx_description
1 polymer ?
#
loop_
_entity_poly.entity_id
_entity_poly.type
_entity_poly.pdbx_seq_one_letter_code
_entity_poly.pdbx_strand_id
1 'polypeptide(L)'
;MAYTGGVNLADEYINAEQRFGYWKDAAIRLEGAAVWNFTVMFLNAWNAFRPQETDYTAFAPTRLPAVQDGVVQPYADSPLDEEPLAETVYLDILSQAQRYVYIYTPYLAVGEEMLDALKNAAKRGVDVRLILPGIPDKKLVFRLSRSYYLPLLRAGVRIYEFTPGFLHAKCYVSDDRVAVVGSINMDYRSLFLHFECGTLLFHNSQIAALRKDVERTLPQCREIMRSDCRTNLPGTALDLSLIHI
;
A
#
# COMPACT_ATOMS: atom_id res chain seq x y z
N MET A 1 -19.53 -12.36 0.47
CA MET A 1 -18.56 -11.50 -0.21
C MET A 1 -17.92 -10.54 0.78
N ALA A 2 -16.69 -10.10 0.52
CA ALA A 2 -15.98 -9.11 1.32
C ALA A 2 -15.35 -8.04 0.41
N TYR A 3 -15.10 -6.86 0.96
CA TYR A 3 -14.42 -5.76 0.29
C TYR A 3 -13.29 -5.25 1.17
N THR A 4 -12.15 -4.94 0.59
CA THR A 4 -11.03 -4.24 1.25
C THR A 4 -10.35 -3.29 0.29
N GLY A 5 -9.71 -2.25 0.82
CA GLY A 5 -9.00 -1.24 0.05
C GLY A 5 -8.74 0.01 0.86
N GLY A 6 -8.33 1.08 0.20
CA GLY A 6 -7.99 2.35 0.84
C GLY A 6 -9.19 3.24 1.19
N VAL A 7 -10.39 2.94 0.67
CA VAL A 7 -11.56 3.82 0.76
C VAL A 7 -12.10 3.90 2.20
N ASN A 8 -12.22 5.11 2.75
CA ASN A 8 -12.92 5.39 4.00
C ASN A 8 -14.31 5.98 3.73
N LEU A 9 -15.15 6.07 4.77
CA LEU A 9 -16.51 6.60 4.68
C LEU A 9 -16.50 8.14 4.80
N ALA A 10 -16.15 8.82 3.70
CA ALA A 10 -16.22 10.27 3.59
C ALA A 10 -16.40 10.68 2.11
N ASP A 11 -16.89 11.89 1.86
CA ASP A 11 -17.32 12.36 0.54
C ASP A 11 -16.14 12.56 -0.43
N GLU A 12 -14.98 12.91 0.05
CA GLU A 12 -13.76 13.01 -0.76
C GLU A 12 -13.34 11.68 -1.38
N TYR A 13 -13.56 10.54 -0.70
CA TYR A 13 -13.16 9.21 -1.22
C TYR A 13 -13.98 8.74 -2.42
N ILE A 14 -15.18 9.28 -2.59
CA ILE A 14 -16.05 9.01 -3.74
C ILE A 14 -16.06 10.17 -4.75
N ASN A 15 -15.19 11.18 -4.56
CA ASN A 15 -15.11 12.39 -5.37
C ASN A 15 -16.40 13.23 -5.39
N ALA A 16 -17.27 13.11 -4.38
CA ALA A 16 -18.40 14.01 -4.17
C ALA A 16 -17.91 15.39 -3.73
N GLU A 17 -16.80 15.48 -3.01
CA GLU A 17 -16.05 16.70 -2.70
C GLU A 17 -14.62 16.60 -3.23
N GLN A 18 -14.13 17.68 -3.87
CA GLN A 18 -12.76 17.72 -4.43
C GLN A 18 -11.82 18.56 -3.54
N ARG A 19 -11.69 18.21 -2.28
CA ARG A 19 -10.86 18.94 -1.31
C ARG A 19 -9.37 18.94 -1.67
N PHE A 20 -8.87 17.84 -2.26
CA PHE A 20 -7.46 17.63 -2.64
C PHE A 20 -7.33 17.24 -4.11
N GLY A 21 -8.19 17.79 -4.98
CA GLY A 21 -8.31 17.35 -6.37
C GLY A 21 -9.01 15.99 -6.49
N TYR A 22 -8.75 15.29 -7.59
CA TYR A 22 -9.32 13.96 -7.82
C TYR A 22 -8.73 12.95 -6.83
N TRP A 23 -9.59 12.28 -6.07
CA TRP A 23 -9.22 11.22 -5.14
C TRP A 23 -9.13 9.88 -5.86
N LYS A 24 -7.90 9.34 -5.96
CA LYS A 24 -7.67 8.03 -6.56
C LYS A 24 -7.45 6.99 -5.47
N ASP A 25 -8.31 5.99 -5.46
CA ASP A 25 -8.19 4.86 -4.55
C ASP A 25 -8.32 3.53 -5.29
N ALA A 26 -8.10 2.42 -4.58
CA ALA A 26 -8.28 1.07 -5.06
C ALA A 26 -8.93 0.20 -3.98
N ALA A 27 -9.77 -0.72 -4.43
CA ALA A 27 -10.39 -1.72 -3.59
C ALA A 27 -10.51 -3.04 -4.36
N ILE A 28 -10.63 -4.14 -3.64
CA ILE A 28 -10.88 -5.47 -4.17
C ILE A 28 -12.14 -6.06 -3.55
N ARG A 29 -12.96 -6.71 -4.38
CA ARG A 29 -14.09 -7.54 -3.95
C ARG A 29 -13.68 -8.99 -3.99
N LEU A 30 -13.92 -9.71 -2.91
CA LEU A 30 -13.65 -11.13 -2.77
C LEU A 30 -14.94 -11.92 -2.64
N GLU A 31 -14.96 -13.12 -3.24
CA GLU A 31 -15.99 -14.13 -3.11
C GLU A 31 -15.34 -15.49 -2.84
N GLY A 32 -16.06 -16.37 -2.14
CA GLY A 32 -15.60 -17.72 -1.85
C GLY A 32 -14.88 -17.87 -0.52
N ALA A 33 -13.98 -18.86 -0.42
CA ALA A 33 -13.36 -19.26 0.85
C ALA A 33 -12.57 -18.15 1.53
N ALA A 34 -11.89 -17.28 0.77
CA ALA A 34 -11.10 -16.18 1.31
C ALA A 34 -11.92 -15.15 2.11
N VAL A 35 -13.25 -15.10 1.91
CA VAL A 35 -14.16 -14.25 2.72
C VAL A 35 -14.14 -14.65 4.19
N TRP A 36 -13.86 -15.92 4.49
CA TRP A 36 -13.78 -16.42 5.86
C TRP A 36 -12.73 -15.69 6.69
N ASN A 37 -11.58 -15.43 6.13
CA ASN A 37 -10.52 -14.70 6.83
C ASN A 37 -10.99 -13.31 7.28
N PHE A 38 -11.68 -12.55 6.41
CA PHE A 38 -12.24 -11.24 6.79
C PHE A 38 -13.35 -11.38 7.85
N THR A 39 -14.15 -12.43 7.80
CA THR A 39 -15.15 -12.70 8.84
C THR A 39 -14.48 -12.90 10.19
N VAL A 40 -13.44 -13.72 10.24
CA VAL A 40 -12.67 -13.97 11.48
C VAL A 40 -11.99 -12.70 11.97
N MET A 41 -11.33 -11.91 11.08
CA MET A 41 -10.72 -10.62 11.44
C MET A 41 -11.75 -9.67 12.08
N PHE A 42 -12.92 -9.54 11.47
CA PHE A 42 -13.97 -8.68 11.99
C PHE A 42 -14.49 -9.17 13.35
N LEU A 43 -14.77 -10.47 13.49
CA LEU A 43 -15.28 -11.03 14.74
C LEU A 43 -14.24 -10.94 15.88
N ASN A 44 -12.97 -11.15 15.58
CA ASN A 44 -11.89 -10.97 16.55
C ASN A 44 -11.83 -9.51 17.04
N ALA A 45 -11.84 -8.54 16.14
CA ALA A 45 -11.86 -7.13 16.50
C ALA A 45 -13.14 -6.75 17.27
N TRP A 46 -14.29 -7.27 16.87
CA TRP A 46 -15.55 -7.05 17.58
C TRP A 46 -15.51 -7.60 19.01
N ASN A 47 -15.04 -8.84 19.20
CA ASN A 47 -14.98 -9.50 20.50
C ASN A 47 -13.91 -8.89 21.42
N ALA A 48 -12.86 -8.26 20.89
CA ALA A 48 -11.90 -7.51 21.68
C ALA A 48 -12.53 -6.34 22.45
N PHE A 49 -13.55 -5.70 21.87
CA PHE A 49 -14.28 -4.58 22.50
C PHE A 49 -15.59 -5.00 23.18
N ARG A 50 -16.14 -6.13 22.78
CA ARG A 50 -17.41 -6.67 23.34
C ARG A 50 -17.26 -8.18 23.51
N PRO A 51 -16.54 -8.61 24.56
CA PRO A 51 -16.29 -10.03 24.79
C PRO A 51 -17.61 -10.82 24.89
N GLN A 52 -17.78 -11.78 24.01
CA GLN A 52 -18.91 -12.71 24.01
C GLN A 52 -18.47 -14.02 23.39
N GLU A 53 -19.09 -15.12 23.83
CA GLU A 53 -18.91 -16.39 23.16
C GLU A 53 -19.63 -16.34 21.81
N THR A 54 -18.87 -16.37 20.72
CA THR A 54 -19.40 -16.33 19.36
C THR A 54 -18.99 -17.60 18.64
N ASP A 55 -19.97 -18.34 18.17
CA ASP A 55 -19.72 -19.44 17.22
C ASP A 55 -19.46 -18.86 15.83
N TYR A 56 -18.19 -18.76 15.44
CA TYR A 56 -17.78 -18.21 14.15
C TYR A 56 -18.26 -19.07 12.99
N THR A 57 -18.51 -20.37 13.18
CA THR A 57 -18.92 -21.29 12.11
C THR A 57 -20.27 -20.92 11.52
N ALA A 58 -21.13 -20.24 12.28
CA ALA A 58 -22.41 -19.72 11.81
C ALA A 58 -22.28 -18.70 10.66
N PHE A 59 -21.09 -18.07 10.51
CA PHE A 59 -20.79 -17.10 9.48
C PHE A 59 -19.92 -17.65 8.33
N ALA A 60 -19.65 -18.95 8.33
CA ALA A 60 -18.84 -19.59 7.30
C ALA A 60 -19.46 -19.43 5.90
N PRO A 61 -18.66 -19.20 4.85
CA PRO A 61 -19.17 -19.10 3.48
C PRO A 61 -19.84 -20.41 3.05
N THR A 62 -21.09 -20.34 2.63
CA THR A 62 -21.85 -21.50 2.17
C THR A 62 -21.71 -21.78 0.68
N ARG A 63 -21.20 -20.79 -0.08
CA ARG A 63 -20.96 -20.91 -1.52
C ARG A 63 -19.48 -20.73 -1.83
N LEU A 64 -18.91 -21.71 -2.52
CA LEU A 64 -17.58 -21.63 -3.10
C LEU A 64 -17.70 -21.35 -4.60
N PRO A 65 -16.81 -20.55 -5.19
CA PRO A 65 -16.79 -20.30 -6.63
C PRO A 65 -16.49 -21.61 -7.37
N ALA A 66 -17.08 -21.76 -8.55
CA ALA A 66 -16.88 -22.94 -9.39
C ALA A 66 -15.48 -22.94 -10.06
N VAL A 67 -14.83 -21.79 -10.16
CA VAL A 67 -13.53 -21.60 -10.79
C VAL A 67 -12.53 -21.09 -9.77
N GLN A 68 -11.38 -21.74 -9.70
CA GLN A 68 -10.23 -21.25 -8.93
C GLN A 68 -9.40 -20.33 -9.81
N ASP A 69 -9.07 -19.16 -9.27
CA ASP A 69 -8.28 -18.12 -9.94
C ASP A 69 -7.07 -17.74 -9.06
N GLY A 70 -6.04 -18.57 -9.09
CA GLY A 70 -4.84 -18.42 -8.28
C GLY A 70 -5.07 -18.57 -6.78
N VAL A 71 -4.18 -17.97 -5.98
CA VAL A 71 -4.29 -17.93 -4.52
C VAL A 71 -4.69 -16.53 -4.08
N VAL A 72 -5.64 -16.46 -3.16
CA VAL A 72 -6.10 -15.22 -2.52
C VAL A 72 -5.98 -15.39 -1.02
N GLN A 73 -5.11 -14.62 -0.39
CA GLN A 73 -4.81 -14.72 1.03
C GLN A 73 -5.03 -13.37 1.72
N PRO A 74 -6.19 -13.15 2.33
CA PRO A 74 -6.39 -12.01 3.22
C PRO A 74 -5.57 -12.18 4.49
N TYR A 75 -5.00 -11.07 4.98
CA TYR A 75 -4.27 -11.02 6.23
C TYR A 75 -4.60 -9.74 6.98
N ALA A 76 -4.46 -9.79 8.30
CA ALA A 76 -4.57 -8.63 9.19
C ALA A 76 -3.20 -8.31 9.78
N ASP A 77 -2.98 -7.05 10.07
CA ASP A 77 -1.87 -6.56 10.87
C ASP A 77 -2.43 -5.92 12.15
N SER A 78 -1.74 -6.08 13.26
CA SER A 78 -2.23 -5.69 14.57
C SER A 78 -1.10 -5.12 15.42
N PRO A 79 -1.31 -3.98 16.11
CA PRO A 79 -0.31 -3.46 17.04
C PRO A 79 -0.26 -4.23 18.38
N LEU A 80 -1.06 -5.28 18.52
CA LEU A 80 -1.19 -6.07 19.76
C LEU A 80 -0.42 -7.40 19.72
N ASP A 81 0.19 -7.72 18.60
CA ASP A 81 1.11 -8.86 18.47
C ASP A 81 2.52 -8.37 18.10
N GLU A 82 3.49 -9.27 18.15
CA GLU A 82 4.89 -8.95 17.89
C GLU A 82 5.32 -9.24 16.44
N GLU A 83 4.36 -9.60 15.56
CA GLU A 83 4.64 -9.97 14.18
C GLU A 83 4.31 -8.82 13.22
N PRO A 84 5.30 -8.12 12.63
CA PRO A 84 5.07 -7.06 11.64
C PRO A 84 4.72 -7.67 10.27
N LEU A 85 3.57 -8.32 10.17
CA LEU A 85 3.19 -9.14 9.03
C LEU A 85 3.12 -8.32 7.74
N ALA A 86 2.59 -7.11 7.79
CA ALA A 86 2.49 -6.26 6.61
C ALA A 86 3.86 -5.87 6.07
N GLU A 87 4.80 -5.49 6.93
CA GLU A 87 6.16 -5.18 6.52
C GLU A 87 6.86 -6.41 5.94
N THR A 88 6.73 -7.57 6.58
CA THR A 88 7.27 -8.85 6.12
C THR A 88 6.76 -9.18 4.71
N VAL A 89 5.46 -9.05 4.44
CA VAL A 89 4.87 -9.29 3.11
C VAL A 89 5.47 -8.34 2.07
N TYR A 90 5.65 -7.07 2.40
CA TYR A 90 6.21 -6.08 1.47
C TYR A 90 7.70 -6.31 1.20
N LEU A 91 8.46 -6.66 2.22
CA LEU A 91 9.88 -7.04 2.10
C LEU A 91 10.04 -8.29 1.22
N ASP A 92 9.19 -9.30 1.40
CA ASP A 92 9.20 -10.50 0.58
C ASP A 92 8.91 -10.21 -0.90
N ILE A 93 7.92 -9.37 -1.19
CA ILE A 93 7.62 -8.96 -2.58
C ILE A 93 8.84 -8.28 -3.20
N LEU A 94 9.48 -7.34 -2.49
CA LEU A 94 10.66 -6.62 -2.97
C LEU A 94 11.87 -7.56 -3.15
N SER A 95 12.05 -8.53 -2.24
CA SER A 95 13.18 -9.48 -2.29
C SER A 95 13.07 -10.45 -3.46
N GLN A 96 11.85 -10.92 -3.77
CA GLN A 96 11.57 -11.90 -4.81
C GLN A 96 11.38 -11.30 -6.21
N ALA A 97 11.21 -9.98 -6.30
CA ALA A 97 11.00 -9.29 -7.58
C ALA A 97 12.19 -9.46 -8.52
N GLN A 98 11.91 -9.76 -9.79
CA GLN A 98 12.90 -9.99 -10.84
C GLN A 98 12.82 -8.97 -11.98
N ARG A 99 11.63 -8.48 -12.33
CA ARG A 99 11.40 -7.57 -13.46
C ARG A 99 10.95 -6.20 -13.00
N TYR A 100 9.88 -6.15 -12.19
CA TYR A 100 9.31 -4.89 -11.72
C TYR A 100 8.55 -5.03 -10.40
N VAL A 101 8.49 -3.93 -9.64
CA VAL A 101 7.53 -3.71 -8.55
C VAL A 101 6.97 -2.30 -8.68
N TYR A 102 5.66 -2.19 -8.81
CA TYR A 102 4.94 -0.91 -8.83
C TYR A 102 4.11 -0.78 -7.56
N ILE A 103 4.24 0.35 -6.90
CA ILE A 103 3.68 0.58 -5.58
C ILE A 103 2.88 1.88 -5.57
N TYR A 104 1.61 1.79 -5.16
CA TYR A 104 0.81 2.93 -4.76
C TYR A 104 0.86 3.07 -3.24
N THR A 105 1.15 4.26 -2.75
CA THR A 105 1.04 4.59 -1.34
C THR A 105 0.80 6.10 -1.15
N PRO A 106 -0.10 6.51 -0.24
CA PRO A 106 -0.31 7.93 0.04
C PRO A 106 0.84 8.56 0.83
N TYR A 107 1.56 7.75 1.60
CA TYR A 107 2.64 8.21 2.48
C TYR A 107 3.86 7.31 2.33
N LEU A 108 5.03 7.89 2.51
CA LEU A 108 6.32 7.20 2.52
C LEU A 108 7.10 7.68 3.75
N ALA A 109 7.07 6.86 4.80
CA ALA A 109 7.80 7.11 6.05
C ALA A 109 8.13 5.74 6.67
N VAL A 110 9.17 5.09 6.17
CA VAL A 110 9.52 3.70 6.44
C VAL A 110 10.84 3.59 7.20
N GLY A 111 11.04 2.44 7.84
CA GLY A 111 12.30 2.07 8.48
C GLY A 111 13.42 1.78 7.47
N GLU A 112 14.65 1.62 7.99
CA GLU A 112 15.84 1.37 7.16
C GLU A 112 15.73 0.06 6.38
N GLU A 113 15.10 -0.98 6.94
CA GLU A 113 14.93 -2.28 6.30
C GLU A 113 14.12 -2.17 5.00
N MET A 114 12.98 -1.49 5.05
CA MET A 114 12.15 -1.24 3.87
C MET A 114 12.85 -0.32 2.87
N LEU A 115 13.54 0.72 3.36
CA LEU A 115 14.30 1.62 2.51
C LEU A 115 15.42 0.88 1.77
N ASP A 116 16.12 -0.01 2.45
CA ASP A 116 17.19 -0.82 1.85
C ASP A 116 16.65 -1.89 0.92
N ALA A 117 15.50 -2.49 1.21
CA ALA A 117 14.84 -3.42 0.31
C ALA A 117 14.46 -2.76 -1.03
N LEU A 118 13.89 -1.56 -1.00
CA LEU A 118 13.59 -0.76 -2.20
C LEU A 118 14.84 -0.44 -3.02
N LYS A 119 15.90 0.05 -2.34
CA LYS A 119 17.19 0.35 -2.98
C LYS A 119 17.83 -0.90 -3.59
N ASN A 120 17.81 -2.01 -2.85
CA ASN A 120 18.43 -3.26 -3.27
C ASN A 120 17.70 -3.88 -4.47
N ALA A 121 16.35 -3.84 -4.49
CA ALA A 121 15.57 -4.26 -5.64
C ALA A 121 15.96 -3.45 -6.90
N ALA A 122 16.00 -2.13 -6.81
CA ALA A 122 16.40 -1.28 -7.92
C ALA A 122 17.86 -1.52 -8.38
N LYS A 123 18.79 -1.73 -7.43
CA LYS A 123 20.22 -2.06 -7.76
C LYS A 123 20.37 -3.42 -8.41
N ARG A 124 19.47 -4.39 -8.15
CA ARG A 124 19.43 -5.68 -8.87
C ARG A 124 18.89 -5.54 -10.29
N GLY A 125 18.44 -4.35 -10.71
CA GLY A 125 17.88 -4.09 -12.04
C GLY A 125 16.36 -4.23 -12.13
N VAL A 126 15.68 -4.38 -11.01
CA VAL A 126 14.20 -4.38 -10.95
C VAL A 126 13.68 -2.97 -11.22
N ASP A 127 12.68 -2.81 -12.09
CA ASP A 127 11.98 -1.54 -12.32
C ASP A 127 11.07 -1.25 -11.12
N VAL A 128 11.60 -0.56 -10.11
CA VAL A 128 10.87 -0.17 -8.90
C VAL A 128 10.26 1.21 -9.11
N ARG A 129 8.92 1.30 -9.05
CA ARG A 129 8.18 2.56 -9.19
C ARG A 129 7.32 2.82 -7.96
N LEU A 130 7.52 3.98 -7.35
CA LEU A 130 6.66 4.51 -6.29
C LEU A 130 5.76 5.60 -6.88
N ILE A 131 4.46 5.46 -6.67
CA ILE A 131 3.47 6.44 -7.11
C ILE A 131 2.78 7.00 -5.86
N LEU A 132 2.97 8.31 -5.63
CA LEU A 132 2.51 9.04 -4.47
C LEU A 132 1.55 10.17 -4.86
N PRO A 133 0.85 10.81 -3.90
CA PRO A 133 0.03 11.99 -4.18
C PRO A 133 0.85 13.16 -4.70
N GLY A 134 0.34 13.91 -5.67
CA GLY A 134 0.90 15.21 -6.09
C GLY A 134 0.35 16.38 -5.30
N ILE A 135 -0.86 16.25 -4.75
CA ILE A 135 -1.49 17.26 -3.88
C ILE A 135 -1.57 16.68 -2.47
N PRO A 136 -0.92 17.29 -1.45
CA PRO A 136 -0.91 16.74 -0.11
C PRO A 136 -2.19 17.02 0.67
N ASP A 137 -2.67 16.04 1.44
CA ASP A 137 -3.66 16.23 2.52
C ASP A 137 -3.03 16.81 3.78
N LYS A 138 -1.79 16.40 4.10
CA LYS A 138 -0.98 16.81 5.25
C LYS A 138 0.40 17.28 4.81
N LYS A 139 0.62 18.60 4.84
CA LYS A 139 1.86 19.21 4.32
C LYS A 139 3.14 18.69 4.99
N LEU A 140 3.09 18.40 6.30
CA LEU A 140 4.25 17.91 7.04
C LEU A 140 4.60 16.47 6.64
N VAL A 141 3.59 15.60 6.55
CA VAL A 141 3.78 14.21 6.12
C VAL A 141 4.26 14.14 4.66
N PHE A 142 3.73 14.99 3.80
CA PHE A 142 4.20 15.09 2.43
C PHE A 142 5.68 15.50 2.35
N ARG A 143 6.11 16.46 3.18
CA ARG A 143 7.50 16.85 3.27
C ARG A 143 8.38 15.71 3.78
N LEU A 144 7.93 14.97 4.79
CA LEU A 144 8.61 13.78 5.30
C LEU A 144 8.74 12.74 4.18
N SER A 145 7.68 12.41 3.44
CA SER A 145 7.75 11.48 2.31
C SER A 145 8.79 11.91 1.27
N ARG A 146 8.87 13.21 0.97
CA ARG A 146 9.84 13.74 -0.01
C ARG A 146 11.28 13.70 0.47
N SER A 147 11.55 13.63 1.77
CA SER A 147 12.91 13.46 2.30
C SER A 147 13.54 12.12 1.93
N TYR A 148 12.71 11.08 1.71
CA TYR A 148 13.15 9.77 1.24
C TYR A 148 13.44 9.71 -0.26
N TYR A 149 13.02 10.70 -1.06
CA TYR A 149 13.13 10.64 -2.51
C TYR A 149 14.58 10.58 -3.01
N LEU A 150 15.44 11.46 -2.51
CA LEU A 150 16.81 11.57 -3.02
C LEU A 150 17.62 10.28 -2.85
N PRO A 151 17.66 9.62 -1.68
CA PRO A 151 18.35 8.33 -1.54
C PRO A 151 17.77 7.23 -2.42
N LEU A 152 16.45 7.16 -2.60
CA LEU A 152 15.79 6.19 -3.47
C LEU A 152 16.12 6.43 -4.95
N LEU A 153 16.02 7.68 -5.42
CA LEU A 153 16.38 8.06 -6.80
C LEU A 153 17.87 7.78 -7.12
N ARG A 154 18.77 7.94 -6.12
CA ARG A 154 20.19 7.60 -6.28
C ARG A 154 20.40 6.09 -6.46
N ALA A 155 19.56 5.29 -5.87
CA ALA A 155 19.61 3.83 -6.01
C ALA A 155 18.97 3.30 -7.30
N GLY A 156 18.22 4.16 -8.03
CA GLY A 156 17.56 3.79 -9.28
C GLY A 156 16.05 3.55 -9.15
N VAL A 157 15.47 3.76 -7.97
CA VAL A 157 14.01 3.77 -7.80
C VAL A 157 13.41 4.95 -8.55
N ARG A 158 12.32 4.75 -9.27
CA ARG A 158 11.60 5.80 -9.98
C ARG A 158 10.41 6.26 -9.13
N ILE A 159 10.24 7.57 -9.02
CA ILE A 159 9.21 8.19 -8.17
C ILE A 159 8.30 9.06 -9.01
N TYR A 160 7.01 8.93 -8.80
CA TYR A 160 5.96 9.61 -9.54
C TYR A 160 4.99 10.29 -8.58
N GLU A 161 4.64 11.54 -8.83
CA GLU A 161 3.60 12.27 -8.09
C GLU A 161 2.35 12.41 -8.98
N PHE A 162 1.23 11.84 -8.53
CA PHE A 162 -0.07 11.89 -9.21
C PHE A 162 -0.62 13.32 -9.22
N THR A 163 -0.61 13.98 -10.37
CA THR A 163 -0.89 15.41 -10.49
C THR A 163 -2.37 15.79 -10.42
N PRO A 164 -3.36 14.94 -10.81
CA PRO A 164 -4.76 15.31 -10.72
C PRO A 164 -5.30 15.48 -9.30
N GLY A 165 -4.60 14.93 -8.29
CA GLY A 165 -5.09 15.05 -6.93
C GLY A 165 -4.36 14.17 -5.92
N PHE A 166 -5.14 13.61 -4.99
CA PHE A 166 -4.63 12.76 -3.91
C PHE A 166 -4.75 11.27 -4.28
N LEU A 167 -3.61 10.60 -4.41
CA LEU A 167 -3.56 9.16 -4.59
C LEU A 167 -3.55 8.50 -3.21
N HIS A 168 -4.62 7.78 -2.89
CA HIS A 168 -4.79 7.12 -1.58
C HIS A 168 -4.81 5.59 -1.67
N ALA A 169 -4.66 5.01 -2.85
CA ALA A 169 -4.54 3.57 -3.04
C ALA A 169 -3.30 3.00 -2.32
N LYS A 170 -3.44 1.79 -1.77
CA LYS A 170 -2.36 1.01 -1.19
C LYS A 170 -2.33 -0.32 -1.92
N CYS A 171 -1.47 -0.38 -2.93
CA CYS A 171 -1.34 -1.55 -3.79
C CYS A 171 0.11 -1.80 -4.13
N TYR A 172 0.45 -3.08 -4.21
CA TYR A 172 1.70 -3.58 -4.77
C TYR A 172 1.38 -4.50 -5.93
N VAL A 173 2.11 -4.39 -7.02
CA VAL A 173 2.06 -5.35 -8.11
C VAL A 173 3.48 -5.66 -8.60
N SER A 174 3.82 -6.94 -8.67
CA SER A 174 5.15 -7.41 -9.04
C SER A 174 5.07 -8.56 -10.03
N ASP A 175 5.87 -8.46 -11.10
CA ASP A 175 6.22 -9.52 -12.06
C ASP A 175 5.04 -10.24 -12.72
N ASP A 176 3.82 -9.71 -12.70
CA ASP A 176 2.57 -10.36 -13.08
C ASP A 176 2.26 -11.63 -12.24
N ARG A 177 2.91 -11.79 -11.10
CA ARG A 177 2.82 -12.98 -10.24
C ARG A 177 2.17 -12.73 -8.91
N VAL A 178 2.44 -11.58 -8.31
CA VAL A 178 1.97 -11.22 -6.97
C VAL A 178 1.44 -9.81 -6.96
N ALA A 179 0.39 -9.58 -6.18
CA ALA A 179 -0.10 -8.25 -5.86
C ALA A 179 -0.67 -8.20 -4.44
N VAL A 180 -0.71 -7.01 -3.86
CA VAL A 180 -1.42 -6.72 -2.62
C VAL A 180 -2.37 -5.55 -2.85
N VAL A 181 -3.57 -5.65 -2.30
CA VAL A 181 -4.55 -4.56 -2.20
C VAL A 181 -5.06 -4.53 -0.76
N GLY A 182 -5.03 -3.36 -0.12
CA GLY A 182 -5.48 -3.27 1.26
C GLY A 182 -5.56 -1.84 1.79
N SER A 183 -5.54 -1.74 3.11
CA SER A 183 -5.58 -0.48 3.84
C SER A 183 -4.19 0.03 4.28
N ILE A 184 -3.14 -0.78 4.16
CA ILE A 184 -1.82 -0.60 4.78
C ILE A 184 -0.95 0.34 3.96
N ASN A 185 -0.62 1.52 4.51
CA ASN A 185 0.31 2.47 3.90
C ASN A 185 1.78 2.05 4.10
N MET A 186 2.68 2.64 3.30
CA MET A 186 4.13 2.59 3.55
C MET A 186 4.56 3.66 4.56
N ASP A 187 4.00 3.62 5.76
CA ASP A 187 4.42 4.47 6.86
C ASP A 187 4.43 3.69 8.18
N TYR A 188 5.28 4.15 9.11
CA TYR A 188 5.49 3.51 10.40
C TYR A 188 4.20 3.32 11.19
N ARG A 189 3.28 4.27 11.11
CA ARG A 189 2.01 4.21 11.81
C ARG A 189 1.13 3.06 11.32
N SER A 190 1.03 2.89 10.00
CA SER A 190 0.26 1.82 9.38
C SER A 190 0.89 0.46 9.60
N LEU A 191 2.23 0.38 9.53
CA LEU A 191 2.95 -0.88 9.62
C LEU A 191 3.05 -1.44 11.05
N PHE A 192 2.97 -0.58 12.09
CA PHE A 192 3.26 -1.01 13.47
C PHE A 192 2.25 -0.57 14.53
N LEU A 193 1.39 0.42 14.24
CA LEU A 193 0.57 1.07 15.28
C LEU A 193 -0.93 1.02 15.01
N HIS A 194 -1.37 0.44 13.88
CA HIS A 194 -2.77 0.37 13.49
C HIS A 194 -3.23 -1.06 13.26
N PHE A 195 -4.54 -1.27 13.42
CA PHE A 195 -5.21 -2.43 12.86
C PHE A 195 -5.42 -2.19 11.37
N GLU A 196 -4.77 -2.97 10.55
CA GLU A 196 -4.84 -2.87 9.10
C GLU A 196 -5.15 -4.22 8.48
N CYS A 197 -5.52 -4.26 7.21
CA CYS A 197 -5.67 -5.52 6.49
C CYS A 197 -5.24 -5.40 5.03
N GLY A 198 -4.77 -6.51 4.50
CA GLY A 198 -4.40 -6.66 3.10
C GLY A 198 -4.93 -7.95 2.50
N THR A 199 -4.94 -8.00 1.19
CA THR A 199 -5.19 -9.22 0.42
C THR A 199 -4.01 -9.46 -0.50
N LEU A 200 -3.28 -10.53 -0.24
CA LEU A 200 -2.24 -11.03 -1.14
C LEU A 200 -2.88 -11.86 -2.24
N LEU A 201 -2.56 -11.52 -3.48
CA LEU A 201 -2.93 -12.26 -4.68
C LEU A 201 -1.68 -12.92 -5.26
N PHE A 202 -1.76 -14.21 -5.56
CA PHE A 202 -0.67 -14.95 -6.19
C PHE A 202 -1.18 -15.74 -7.40
N HIS A 203 -0.58 -15.51 -8.56
CA HIS A 203 -1.00 -16.07 -9.86
C HIS A 203 -2.50 -15.89 -10.15
N ASN A 204 -3.05 -14.74 -9.78
CA ASN A 204 -4.48 -14.40 -9.93
C ASN A 204 -4.67 -13.46 -11.13
N SER A 205 -5.78 -13.60 -11.86
CA SER A 205 -6.07 -12.80 -13.07
C SER A 205 -6.19 -11.30 -12.78
N GLN A 206 -6.57 -10.90 -11.57
CA GLN A 206 -6.72 -9.49 -11.18
C GLN A 206 -5.37 -8.75 -11.06
N ILE A 207 -4.26 -9.47 -10.97
CA ILE A 207 -2.91 -8.87 -10.98
C ILE A 207 -2.70 -8.07 -12.26
N ALA A 208 -3.12 -8.61 -13.41
CA ALA A 208 -3.05 -7.91 -14.68
C ALA A 208 -3.94 -6.64 -14.74
N ALA A 209 -5.07 -6.64 -14.04
CA ALA A 209 -5.93 -5.47 -13.94
C ALA A 209 -5.27 -4.35 -13.11
N LEU A 210 -4.65 -4.70 -12.00
CA LEU A 210 -3.87 -3.76 -11.17
C LEU A 210 -2.67 -3.17 -11.94
N ARG A 211 -1.91 -4.00 -12.66
CA ARG A 211 -0.83 -3.50 -13.51
C ARG A 211 -1.33 -2.51 -14.56
N LYS A 212 -2.43 -2.84 -15.25
CA LYS A 212 -3.04 -1.93 -16.23
C LYS A 212 -3.52 -0.63 -15.59
N ASP A 213 -4.00 -0.66 -14.33
CA ASP A 213 -4.36 0.57 -13.63
C ASP A 213 -3.13 1.44 -13.38
N VAL A 214 -2.01 0.87 -12.96
CA VAL A 214 -0.74 1.61 -12.83
C VAL A 214 -0.31 2.21 -14.17
N GLU A 215 -0.33 1.43 -15.25
CA GLU A 215 0.04 1.88 -16.59
C GLU A 215 -0.82 3.04 -17.10
N ARG A 216 -2.13 3.08 -16.76
CA ARG A 216 -3.04 4.19 -17.07
C ARG A 216 -2.83 5.41 -16.17
N THR A 217 -2.32 5.21 -14.96
CA THR A 217 -2.09 6.28 -13.99
C THR A 217 -0.78 7.02 -14.25
N LEU A 218 0.27 6.30 -14.62
CA LEU A 218 1.61 6.88 -14.85
C LEU A 218 1.62 8.09 -15.81
N PRO A 219 0.88 8.11 -16.93
CA PRO A 219 0.81 9.30 -17.80
C PRO A 219 0.19 10.53 -17.13
N GLN A 220 -0.52 10.36 -16.03
CA GLN A 220 -1.14 11.42 -15.23
C GLN A 220 -0.23 11.89 -14.09
N CYS A 221 0.98 11.33 -13.98
CA CYS A 221 1.94 11.64 -12.93
C CYS A 221 3.09 12.48 -13.46
N ARG A 222 3.67 13.28 -12.57
CA ARG A 222 4.97 13.90 -12.78
C ARG A 222 6.05 12.96 -12.29
N GLU A 223 6.97 12.55 -13.15
CA GLU A 223 8.17 11.85 -12.72
C GLU A 223 9.10 12.80 -11.97
N ILE A 224 9.58 12.38 -10.81
CA ILE A 224 10.47 13.19 -9.97
C ILE A 224 11.91 12.89 -10.32
N MET A 225 12.67 13.96 -10.59
CA MET A 225 14.08 13.88 -10.91
C MET A 225 14.95 14.27 -9.70
N ARG A 226 16.21 13.85 -9.69
CA ARG A 226 17.16 14.25 -8.62
C ARG A 226 17.28 15.77 -8.46
N SER A 227 17.10 16.54 -9.54
CA SER A 227 17.08 18.00 -9.52
C SER A 227 15.92 18.57 -8.71
N ASP A 228 14.78 17.87 -8.64
CA ASP A 228 13.61 18.29 -7.89
C ASP A 228 13.79 18.16 -6.37
N CYS A 229 14.78 17.37 -5.94
CA CYS A 229 15.10 17.11 -4.53
C CYS A 229 16.13 18.10 -3.95
N ARG A 230 16.50 19.16 -4.68
CA ARG A 230 17.43 20.19 -4.16
C ARG A 230 16.67 21.09 -3.20
N THR A 231 17.01 20.99 -1.91
CA THR A 231 16.51 21.89 -0.86
C THR A 231 17.58 22.92 -0.52
N ASN A 232 17.18 24.15 -0.15
CA ASN A 232 18.08 25.12 0.46
C ASN A 232 18.60 24.58 1.80
N LEU A 233 19.83 24.94 2.20
CA LEU A 233 20.53 24.48 3.40
C LEU A 233 19.63 24.31 4.67
N PRO A 234 18.74 25.26 5.04
CA PRO A 234 17.85 25.10 6.19
C PRO A 234 16.82 23.96 6.01
N GLY A 235 16.37 23.72 4.77
CA GLY A 235 15.45 22.63 4.44
C GLY A 235 16.12 21.27 4.55
N THR A 236 17.38 21.14 4.12
CA THR A 236 18.14 19.90 4.17
C THR A 236 18.40 19.44 5.61
N ALA A 237 18.70 20.36 6.53
CA ALA A 237 18.91 20.04 7.93
C ALA A 237 17.64 19.51 8.61
N LEU A 238 16.48 20.10 8.30
CA LEU A 238 15.19 19.63 8.80
C LEU A 238 14.82 18.26 8.19
N ASP A 239 15.05 18.07 6.90
CA ASP A 239 14.75 16.81 6.21
C ASP A 239 15.63 15.66 6.74
N LEU A 240 16.90 15.91 7.03
CA LEU A 240 17.79 14.94 7.68
C LEU A 240 17.34 14.61 9.10
N SER A 241 16.87 15.59 9.88
CA SER A 241 16.36 15.33 11.24
C SER A 241 15.06 14.52 11.24
N LEU A 242 14.24 14.63 10.18
CA LEU A 242 13.00 13.87 10.04
C LEU A 242 13.23 12.40 9.64
N ILE A 243 14.37 12.07 9.03
CA ILE A 243 14.73 10.68 8.68
C ILE A 243 15.27 9.93 9.92
N HIS A 244 15.76 10.65 10.94
CA HIS A 244 16.38 10.08 12.14
C HIS A 244 15.49 10.14 13.39
N ILE A 245 14.20 10.47 13.25
CA ILE A 245 13.18 10.39 14.30
C ILE A 245 12.38 9.11 14.15
#